data_b74d6d7cf72463dd03fdb0ef92da81c0
#
_entry.id   b74d6d7cf72463dd03fdb0ef92da81c0
#
_cell.length_a   1.000
_cell.length_b   1.000
_cell.length_c   1.000
_cell.angle_alpha   90.00
_cell.angle_beta   90.00
_cell.angle_gamma   90.00
#
_symmetry.space_group_name_H-M   'P 1'
#
loop_
_entity.id
_entity.type
_entity.pdbx_description
1 polymer ?
#
loop_
_entity_poly.entity_id
_entity_poly.type
_entity_poly.pdbx_seq_one_letter_code
_entity_poly.pdbx_strand_id
1 'polypeptide(L)'
;MIKDGHEVGFHGYIHEAPNSLSRSDEQYWMQRSIDTIVKHTGKRPRGNRSPLYNFSNNTADLLVEEGFLYDSSLMGDDVPYLLKTKKGELVELPTNWATDDWPPYVHSIDLNYVMQIMSPDRAMEIFMAEFEAMRETGGGLWIGIWHPFVSGRLSRWKRVEKMIEHMLGTGDVWFATLEEIAQHIIQCRKNGIYSPRVDQLPYYENPVVPKRTRRPQRRAGPDK
;
A
#
# COMPACT_ATOMS: atom_id res chain seq x y z
N MET A 1 -5.75 19.74 -3.49
CA MET A 1 -5.80 18.41 -2.84
C MET A 1 -6.74 18.43 -1.62
N ILE A 2 -6.36 18.94 -0.43
CA ILE A 2 -7.26 18.91 0.76
C ILE A 2 -8.60 19.61 0.51
N LYS A 3 -8.61 20.79 -0.14
CA LYS A 3 -9.82 21.53 -0.49
C LYS A 3 -10.71 20.79 -1.49
N ASP A 4 -10.15 19.87 -2.23
CA ASP A 4 -10.84 19.07 -3.25
C ASP A 4 -11.32 17.71 -2.71
N GLY A 5 -11.19 17.48 -1.38
CA GLY A 5 -11.66 16.29 -0.70
C GLY A 5 -10.68 15.10 -0.69
N HIS A 6 -9.44 15.30 -1.17
CA HIS A 6 -8.45 14.22 -1.13
C HIS A 6 -7.93 13.94 0.27
N GLU A 7 -7.75 12.69 0.60
CA GLU A 7 -7.07 12.23 1.80
C GLU A 7 -5.55 12.39 1.67
N VAL A 8 -4.88 12.64 2.80
CA VAL A 8 -3.42 12.60 2.91
C VAL A 8 -3.02 11.59 3.97
N GLY A 9 -2.45 10.48 3.55
CA GLY A 9 -1.94 9.41 4.41
C GLY A 9 -0.44 9.54 4.71
N PHE A 10 0.03 8.68 5.62
CA PHE A 10 1.43 8.55 5.99
C PHE A 10 2.15 7.55 5.05
N HIS A 11 3.35 7.90 4.59
CA HIS A 11 4.17 7.06 3.72
C HIS A 11 5.68 7.22 4.02
N GLY A 12 6.04 7.17 5.31
CA GLY A 12 7.40 7.51 5.75
C GLY A 12 7.66 9.02 5.69
N TYR A 13 8.84 9.44 6.15
CA TYR A 13 9.29 10.83 6.09
C TYR A 13 10.20 11.09 4.88
N ILE A 14 11.14 10.20 4.63
CA ILE A 14 12.10 10.20 3.52
C ILE A 14 12.04 8.89 2.72
N HIS A 15 10.90 8.21 2.77
CA HIS A 15 10.71 6.89 2.13
C HIS A 15 11.60 5.79 2.73
N GLU A 16 11.88 5.87 4.02
CA GLU A 16 12.66 4.89 4.78
C GLU A 16 11.92 3.54 4.89
N ALA A 17 12.67 2.45 4.84
CA ALA A 17 12.11 1.11 4.99
C ALA A 17 11.96 0.75 6.48
N PRO A 18 10.75 0.59 7.03
CA PRO A 18 10.51 0.33 8.45
C PRO A 18 11.30 -0.83 9.03
N ASN A 19 11.44 -1.95 8.29
CA ASN A 19 12.16 -3.14 8.76
C ASN A 19 13.69 -2.96 8.89
N SER A 20 14.22 -1.83 8.43
CA SER A 20 15.64 -1.49 8.61
C SER A 20 15.88 -0.63 9.84
N LEU A 21 14.83 -0.19 10.53
CA LEU A 21 14.88 0.73 11.65
C LEU A 21 14.73 0.01 12.99
N SER A 22 15.32 0.61 14.04
CA SER A 22 14.94 0.27 15.41
C SER A 22 13.52 0.81 15.68
N ARG A 23 12.85 0.27 16.73
CA ARG A 23 11.53 0.80 17.12
C ARG A 23 11.57 2.31 17.40
N SER A 24 12.60 2.79 18.08
CA SER A 24 12.76 4.21 18.40
C SER A 24 12.96 5.09 17.17
N ASP A 25 13.73 4.60 16.17
CA ASP A 25 13.95 5.34 14.94
C ASP A 25 12.68 5.34 14.08
N GLU A 26 11.97 4.21 13.99
CA GLU A 26 10.70 4.12 13.27
C GLU A 26 9.67 5.08 13.87
N GLN A 27 9.54 5.12 15.20
CA GLN A 27 8.66 6.06 15.90
C GLN A 27 9.06 7.52 15.66
N TYR A 28 10.37 7.83 15.71
CA TYR A 28 10.87 9.18 15.44
C TYR A 28 10.50 9.67 14.05
N TRP A 29 10.73 8.86 13.01
CA TRP A 29 10.40 9.25 11.64
C TRP A 29 8.90 9.33 11.41
N MET A 30 8.12 8.43 12.01
CA MET A 30 6.65 8.48 11.99
C MET A 30 6.14 9.78 12.58
N GLN A 31 6.58 10.15 13.79
CA GLN A 31 6.16 11.40 14.45
C GLN A 31 6.55 12.62 13.62
N ARG A 32 7.76 12.65 13.09
CA ARG A 32 8.23 13.76 12.24
C ARG A 32 7.40 13.91 10.96
N SER A 33 6.99 12.81 10.37
CA SER A 33 6.09 12.84 9.21
C SER A 33 4.70 13.34 9.58
N ILE A 34 4.13 12.84 10.68
CA ILE A 34 2.84 13.30 11.21
C ILE A 34 2.86 14.81 11.42
N ASP A 35 3.87 15.33 12.11
CA ASP A 35 4.00 16.77 12.39
C ASP A 35 4.07 17.60 11.09
N THR A 36 4.78 17.07 10.09
CA THR A 36 4.88 17.70 8.76
C THR A 36 3.54 17.70 8.05
N ILE A 37 2.83 16.58 8.03
CA ILE A 37 1.49 16.48 7.43
C ILE A 37 0.53 17.45 8.14
N VAL A 38 0.49 17.45 9.47
CA VAL A 38 -0.37 18.34 10.24
C VAL A 38 -0.06 19.81 9.95
N LYS A 39 1.23 20.18 9.89
CA LYS A 39 1.66 21.55 9.57
C LYS A 39 1.11 22.04 8.22
N HIS A 40 1.08 21.16 7.20
CA HIS A 40 0.69 21.53 5.84
C HIS A 40 -0.79 21.33 5.53
N THR A 41 -1.46 20.42 6.23
CA THR A 41 -2.86 20.07 5.95
C THR A 41 -3.83 20.51 7.03
N GLY A 42 -3.34 20.81 8.22
CA GLY A 42 -4.16 21.06 9.41
C GLY A 42 -4.83 19.80 9.99
N LYS A 43 -4.55 18.61 9.42
CA LYS A 43 -5.18 17.34 9.81
C LYS A 43 -4.12 16.27 10.07
N ARG A 44 -4.37 15.45 11.09
CA ARG A 44 -3.55 14.27 11.37
C ARG A 44 -3.88 13.17 10.35
N PRO A 45 -2.87 12.48 9.78
CA PRO A 45 -3.14 11.35 8.88
C PRO A 45 -3.84 10.22 9.65
N ARG A 46 -4.77 9.56 9.01
CA ARG A 46 -5.53 8.44 9.59
C ARG A 46 -5.11 7.09 9.03
N GLY A 47 -4.40 7.08 7.92
CA GLY A 47 -3.95 5.89 7.25
C GLY A 47 -2.47 5.87 6.94
N ASN A 48 -1.94 4.65 6.88
CA ASN A 48 -0.56 4.36 6.52
C ASN A 48 -0.48 3.52 5.25
N ARG A 49 0.53 3.79 4.46
CA ARG A 49 1.13 2.82 3.54
C ARG A 49 2.64 2.87 3.71
N SER A 50 3.22 1.77 4.15
CA SER A 50 4.66 1.72 4.39
C SER A 50 5.43 1.80 3.07
N PRO A 51 6.55 2.55 3.02
CA PRO A 51 7.44 2.57 1.87
C PRO A 51 7.83 1.16 1.44
N LEU A 52 7.78 0.88 0.13
CA LEU A 52 8.10 -0.43 -0.45
C LEU A 52 7.21 -1.58 0.07
N TYR A 53 6.02 -1.28 0.63
CA TYR A 53 5.18 -2.24 1.36
C TYR A 53 5.93 -2.96 2.49
N ASN A 54 6.95 -2.30 3.01
CA ASN A 54 7.87 -2.86 3.97
C ASN A 54 7.32 -2.67 5.38
N PHE A 55 7.03 -3.77 6.07
CA PHE A 55 6.42 -3.78 7.39
C PHE A 55 7.41 -4.34 8.42
N SER A 56 7.61 -3.65 9.53
CA SER A 56 8.42 -4.15 10.65
C SER A 56 7.55 -4.84 11.69
N ASN A 57 8.18 -5.55 12.63
CA ASN A 57 7.47 -6.12 13.77
C ASN A 57 6.88 -5.04 14.73
N ASN A 58 7.26 -3.78 14.55
CA ASN A 58 6.82 -2.66 15.39
C ASN A 58 5.77 -1.79 14.71
N THR A 59 5.68 -1.82 13.36
CA THR A 59 4.87 -0.89 12.57
C THR A 59 3.42 -0.87 13.04
N ALA A 60 2.77 -2.03 13.17
CA ALA A 60 1.38 -2.10 13.56
C ALA A 60 1.13 -1.56 14.98
N ASP A 61 1.99 -1.92 15.94
CA ASP A 61 1.89 -1.40 17.30
C ASP A 61 2.05 0.14 17.34
N LEU A 62 3.01 0.67 16.60
CA LEU A 62 3.25 2.12 16.50
C LEU A 62 2.07 2.84 15.84
N LEU A 63 1.50 2.29 14.77
CA LEU A 63 0.32 2.86 14.12
C LEU A 63 -0.87 2.93 15.08
N VAL A 64 -1.11 1.88 15.87
CA VAL A 64 -2.17 1.87 16.89
C VAL A 64 -1.88 2.92 17.98
N GLU A 65 -0.66 2.97 18.49
CA GLU A 65 -0.25 3.94 19.52
C GLU A 65 -0.41 5.39 19.05
N GLU A 66 -0.14 5.65 17.77
CA GLU A 66 -0.29 6.97 17.14
C GLU A 66 -1.72 7.26 16.66
N GLY A 67 -2.66 6.33 16.87
CA GLY A 67 -4.08 6.53 16.60
C GLY A 67 -4.46 6.47 15.12
N PHE A 68 -3.70 5.75 14.31
CA PHE A 68 -4.09 5.44 12.94
C PHE A 68 -5.33 4.53 12.91
N LEU A 69 -6.13 4.67 11.87
CA LEU A 69 -7.35 3.91 11.67
C LEU A 69 -7.11 2.65 10.83
N TYR A 70 -6.24 2.77 9.83
CA TYR A 70 -5.96 1.71 8.89
C TYR A 70 -4.49 1.66 8.45
N ASP A 71 -4.09 0.50 8.01
CA ASP A 71 -2.91 0.26 7.19
C ASP A 71 -3.32 -0.21 5.79
N SER A 72 -2.47 0.01 4.81
CA SER A 72 -2.66 -0.44 3.43
C SER A 72 -1.32 -0.86 2.83
N SER A 73 -0.58 -1.69 3.57
CA SER A 73 0.76 -2.14 3.17
C SER A 73 0.82 -3.63 2.86
N LEU A 74 -0.09 -4.42 3.42
CA LEU A 74 -0.05 -5.87 3.31
C LEU A 74 -0.88 -6.37 2.12
N MET A 75 -0.56 -7.59 1.67
CA MET A 75 -1.14 -8.22 0.47
C MET A 75 -1.76 -9.59 0.85
N GLY A 76 -2.43 -9.65 1.98
CA GLY A 76 -2.90 -10.90 2.56
C GLY A 76 -4.26 -11.39 2.10
N ASP A 77 -5.02 -10.55 1.37
CA ASP A 77 -6.37 -10.87 0.92
C ASP A 77 -6.80 -9.92 -0.21
N ASP A 78 -7.95 -10.19 -0.84
CA ASP A 78 -8.61 -9.31 -1.81
C ASP A 78 -9.74 -8.47 -1.19
N VAL A 79 -9.98 -8.67 0.12
CA VAL A 79 -10.99 -7.94 0.89
C VAL A 79 -10.38 -7.37 2.18
N PRO A 80 -10.94 -6.29 2.75
CA PRO A 80 -10.47 -5.72 4.00
C PRO A 80 -10.50 -6.72 5.16
N TYR A 81 -9.47 -6.72 6.00
CA TYR A 81 -9.38 -7.54 7.20
C TYR A 81 -8.84 -6.74 8.39
N LEU A 82 -8.65 -7.35 9.53
CA LEU A 82 -8.16 -6.69 10.73
C LEU A 82 -6.79 -7.21 11.13
N LEU A 83 -5.92 -6.30 11.51
CA LEU A 83 -4.67 -6.59 12.17
C LEU A 83 -4.85 -6.37 13.67
N LYS A 84 -4.73 -7.43 14.44
CA LYS A 84 -4.80 -7.35 15.90
C LYS A 84 -3.41 -7.40 16.48
N THR A 85 -3.06 -6.37 17.24
CA THR A 85 -1.78 -6.22 17.92
C THR A 85 -1.96 -6.30 19.43
N LYS A 86 -0.87 -6.24 20.19
CA LYS A 86 -0.92 -6.11 21.65
C LYS A 86 -1.47 -4.75 22.12
N LYS A 87 -1.50 -3.75 21.23
CA LYS A 87 -1.90 -2.38 21.52
C LYS A 87 -3.32 -2.04 21.09
N GLY A 88 -3.90 -2.83 20.19
CA GLY A 88 -5.24 -2.63 19.64
C GLY A 88 -5.41 -3.26 18.27
N GLU A 89 -6.33 -2.75 17.50
CA GLU A 89 -6.67 -3.24 16.16
C GLU A 89 -6.55 -2.13 15.12
N LEU A 90 -6.17 -2.51 13.90
CA LEU A 90 -6.18 -1.69 12.69
C LEU A 90 -7.01 -2.38 11.61
N VAL A 91 -7.65 -1.61 10.75
CA VAL A 91 -8.18 -2.14 9.49
C VAL A 91 -7.00 -2.27 8.52
N GLU A 92 -6.83 -3.43 7.91
CA GLU A 92 -5.96 -3.59 6.76
C GLU A 92 -6.79 -3.47 5.49
N LEU A 93 -6.40 -2.55 4.63
CA LEU A 93 -6.92 -2.38 3.28
C LEU A 93 -5.88 -2.94 2.32
N PRO A 94 -5.97 -4.23 1.97
CA PRO A 94 -4.90 -4.92 1.28
C PRO A 94 -4.63 -4.32 -0.10
N THR A 95 -3.36 -4.35 -0.47
CA THR A 95 -2.85 -3.94 -1.77
C THR A 95 -2.48 -5.14 -2.62
N ASN A 96 -2.21 -4.91 -3.90
CA ASN A 96 -1.77 -5.96 -4.81
C ASN A 96 -0.71 -5.38 -5.78
N TRP A 97 0.38 -6.10 -5.98
CA TRP A 97 1.40 -5.71 -6.98
C TRP A 97 0.83 -5.60 -8.40
N ALA A 98 -0.24 -6.34 -8.71
CA ALA A 98 -0.88 -6.26 -10.02
C ALA A 98 -1.60 -4.93 -10.27
N THR A 99 -1.90 -4.14 -9.22
CA THR A 99 -2.54 -2.82 -9.34
C THR A 99 -1.59 -1.66 -9.09
N ASP A 100 -0.28 -1.94 -8.93
CA ASP A 100 0.78 -0.95 -8.78
C ASP A 100 1.45 -0.67 -10.13
N ASP A 101 1.72 0.61 -10.42
CA ASP A 101 2.32 1.03 -11.69
C ASP A 101 3.85 0.81 -11.75
N TRP A 102 4.47 0.45 -10.63
CA TRP A 102 5.92 0.23 -10.57
C TRP A 102 6.35 -1.00 -11.37
N PRO A 103 5.77 -2.22 -11.15
CA PRO A 103 6.19 -3.42 -11.87
C PRO A 103 6.14 -3.31 -13.40
N PRO A 104 5.08 -2.77 -14.01
CA PRO A 104 5.01 -2.71 -15.47
C PRO A 104 5.85 -1.59 -16.09
N TYR A 105 6.21 -0.54 -15.35
CA TYR A 105 6.73 0.68 -15.97
C TYR A 105 8.11 1.12 -15.50
N VAL A 106 8.66 0.52 -14.46
CA VAL A 106 9.93 0.98 -13.92
C VAL A 106 11.09 0.11 -14.38
N HIS A 107 12.14 0.78 -14.84
CA HIS A 107 13.43 0.20 -15.13
C HIS A 107 14.50 1.13 -14.56
N SER A 108 15.28 0.65 -13.58
CA SER A 108 16.31 1.45 -12.95
C SER A 108 17.49 0.58 -12.56
N ILE A 109 18.64 0.88 -13.15
CA ILE A 109 19.90 0.18 -12.84
C ILE A 109 20.34 0.49 -11.42
N ASP A 110 20.19 1.75 -10.98
CA ASP A 110 20.60 2.21 -9.65
C ASP A 110 19.82 1.53 -8.52
N LEU A 111 18.54 1.24 -8.77
CA LEU A 111 17.69 0.50 -7.85
C LEU A 111 17.79 -1.02 -8.01
N ASN A 112 18.65 -1.51 -8.92
CA ASN A 112 18.75 -2.92 -9.29
C ASN A 112 17.39 -3.54 -9.71
N TYR A 113 16.55 -2.71 -10.37
CA TYR A 113 15.24 -3.09 -10.88
C TYR A 113 15.24 -3.00 -12.41
N VAL A 114 15.60 -4.09 -13.06
CA VAL A 114 15.88 -4.16 -14.50
C VAL A 114 14.81 -4.96 -15.26
N MET A 115 13.54 -4.71 -14.95
CA MET A 115 12.42 -5.34 -15.64
C MET A 115 12.19 -4.70 -17.01
N GLN A 116 11.61 -5.46 -17.94
CA GLN A 116 11.22 -4.93 -19.23
C GLN A 116 10.00 -4.01 -19.07
N ILE A 117 10.09 -2.78 -19.59
CA ILE A 117 8.96 -1.85 -19.58
C ILE A 117 7.84 -2.39 -20.49
N MET A 118 6.64 -2.47 -19.96
CA MET A 118 5.44 -2.86 -20.70
C MET A 118 4.85 -1.69 -21.49
N SER A 119 4.12 -1.99 -22.54
CA SER A 119 3.26 -0.98 -23.18
C SER A 119 2.12 -0.57 -22.23
N PRO A 120 1.61 0.66 -22.34
CA PRO A 120 0.49 1.10 -21.49
C PRO A 120 -0.75 0.22 -21.63
N ASP A 121 -1.02 -0.31 -22.82
CA ASP A 121 -2.19 -1.18 -23.03
C ASP A 121 -2.05 -2.51 -22.29
N ARG A 122 -0.85 -3.12 -22.30
CA ARG A 122 -0.58 -4.36 -21.54
C ARG A 122 -0.71 -4.18 -20.03
N ALA A 123 -0.24 -3.04 -19.51
CA ALA A 123 -0.40 -2.75 -18.09
C ALA A 123 -1.88 -2.55 -17.72
N MET A 124 -2.65 -1.87 -18.58
CA MET A 124 -4.10 -1.69 -18.35
C MET A 124 -4.87 -3.01 -18.41
N GLU A 125 -4.48 -3.97 -19.27
CA GLU A 125 -5.07 -5.31 -19.26
C GLU A 125 -4.97 -5.99 -17.89
N ILE A 126 -3.82 -5.82 -17.20
CA ILE A 126 -3.61 -6.38 -15.85
C ILE A 126 -4.53 -5.65 -14.85
N PHE A 127 -4.50 -4.31 -14.82
CA PHE A 127 -5.29 -3.52 -13.89
C PHE A 127 -6.80 -3.77 -14.06
N MET A 128 -7.26 -3.91 -15.29
CA MET A 128 -8.65 -4.18 -15.60
C MET A 128 -9.07 -5.61 -15.24
N ALA A 129 -8.19 -6.60 -15.41
CA ALA A 129 -8.49 -7.97 -15.00
C ALA A 129 -8.72 -8.07 -13.48
N GLU A 130 -7.90 -7.40 -12.67
CA GLU A 130 -8.09 -7.33 -11.22
C GLU A 130 -9.40 -6.59 -10.86
N PHE A 131 -9.72 -5.51 -11.56
CA PHE A 131 -10.95 -4.75 -11.33
C PHE A 131 -12.22 -5.56 -11.66
N GLU A 132 -12.26 -6.21 -12.82
CA GLU A 132 -13.42 -7.00 -13.23
C GLU A 132 -13.61 -8.23 -12.33
N ALA A 133 -12.53 -8.89 -11.92
CA ALA A 133 -12.61 -9.99 -10.97
C ALA A 133 -13.20 -9.54 -9.60
N MET A 134 -12.80 -8.36 -9.12
CA MET A 134 -13.37 -7.77 -7.91
C MET A 134 -14.89 -7.53 -8.07
N ARG A 135 -15.34 -7.01 -9.21
CA ARG A 135 -16.76 -6.77 -9.48
C ARG A 135 -17.56 -8.08 -9.55
N GLU A 136 -17.04 -9.08 -10.27
CA GLU A 136 -17.69 -10.38 -10.42
C GLU A 136 -17.88 -11.12 -9.10
N THR A 137 -16.96 -10.96 -8.15
CA THR A 137 -17.08 -11.54 -6.81
C THR A 137 -18.05 -10.80 -5.89
N GLY A 138 -18.37 -9.55 -6.18
CA GLY A 138 -19.37 -8.77 -5.46
C GLY A 138 -18.98 -8.42 -4.03
N GLY A 139 -17.96 -7.60 -3.84
CA GLY A 139 -17.55 -7.12 -2.51
C GLY A 139 -16.05 -7.04 -2.28
N GLY A 140 -15.27 -7.13 -3.34
CA GLY A 140 -13.82 -6.96 -3.29
C GLY A 140 -13.39 -5.50 -3.11
N LEU A 141 -12.10 -5.33 -2.85
CA LEU A 141 -11.44 -4.03 -2.77
C LEU A 141 -10.41 -3.93 -3.90
N TRP A 142 -10.53 -2.86 -4.71
CA TRP A 142 -9.54 -2.54 -5.71
C TRP A 142 -8.86 -1.20 -5.38
N ILE A 143 -7.53 -1.20 -5.29
CA ILE A 143 -6.73 -0.01 -5.00
C ILE A 143 -5.70 0.16 -6.11
N GLY A 144 -5.84 1.22 -6.93
CA GLY A 144 -4.80 1.61 -7.87
C GLY A 144 -3.68 2.37 -7.16
N ILE A 145 -2.44 1.92 -7.36
CA ILE A 145 -1.27 2.54 -6.75
C ILE A 145 -0.43 3.15 -7.85
N TRP A 146 -0.39 4.47 -7.88
CA TRP A 146 0.24 5.21 -8.96
C TRP A 146 1.22 6.26 -8.46
N HIS A 147 2.38 6.27 -9.08
CA HIS A 147 3.41 7.27 -8.83
C HIS A 147 3.33 8.38 -9.88
N PRO A 148 3.22 9.66 -9.50
CA PRO A 148 3.05 10.77 -10.45
C PRO A 148 4.10 10.80 -11.56
N PHE A 149 5.36 10.48 -11.25
CA PHE A 149 6.45 10.43 -12.23
C PHE A 149 6.45 9.16 -13.10
N VAL A 150 5.70 8.13 -12.72
CA VAL A 150 5.54 6.87 -13.47
C VAL A 150 4.31 6.94 -14.36
N SER A 151 3.10 6.96 -13.79
CA SER A 151 1.84 6.98 -14.53
C SER A 151 1.46 8.35 -15.10
N GLY A 152 2.04 9.46 -14.60
CA GLY A 152 1.80 10.81 -15.08
C GLY A 152 2.42 11.13 -16.45
N ARG A 153 2.86 10.11 -17.22
CA ARG A 153 3.36 10.27 -18.59
C ARG A 153 2.19 10.22 -19.58
N LEU A 154 2.25 11.03 -20.64
CA LEU A 154 1.15 11.23 -21.58
C LEU A 154 0.47 9.93 -22.05
N SER A 155 1.26 8.95 -22.50
CA SER A 155 0.72 7.68 -23.01
C SER A 155 0.06 6.82 -21.93
N ARG A 156 0.60 6.85 -20.69
CA ARG A 156 0.11 6.08 -19.54
C ARG A 156 -1.14 6.74 -18.96
N TRP A 157 -1.06 8.07 -18.72
CA TRP A 157 -2.17 8.82 -18.15
C TRP A 157 -3.44 8.74 -18.99
N LYS A 158 -3.31 8.80 -20.31
CA LYS A 158 -4.45 8.62 -21.24
C LYS A 158 -5.16 7.26 -21.07
N ARG A 159 -4.47 6.21 -20.63
CA ARG A 159 -5.06 4.91 -20.34
C ARG A 159 -5.71 4.89 -18.96
N VAL A 160 -5.08 5.54 -17.99
CA VAL A 160 -5.65 5.70 -16.64
C VAL A 160 -6.98 6.48 -16.71
N GLU A 161 -7.05 7.57 -17.47
CA GLU A 161 -8.30 8.33 -17.69
C GLU A 161 -9.40 7.41 -18.22
N LYS A 162 -9.14 6.67 -19.31
CA LYS A 162 -10.11 5.74 -19.89
C LYS A 162 -10.54 4.63 -18.94
N MET A 163 -9.62 4.13 -18.14
CA MET A 163 -9.93 3.12 -17.13
C MET A 163 -10.87 3.67 -16.06
N ILE A 164 -10.58 4.87 -15.54
CA ILE A 164 -11.45 5.53 -14.56
C ILE A 164 -12.83 5.82 -15.17
N GLU A 165 -12.90 6.31 -16.42
CA GLU A 165 -14.15 6.51 -17.14
C GLU A 165 -14.97 5.21 -17.25
N HIS A 166 -14.29 4.10 -17.57
CA HIS A 166 -14.95 2.79 -17.62
C HIS A 166 -15.47 2.38 -16.23
N MET A 167 -14.64 2.48 -15.20
CA MET A 167 -15.02 2.14 -13.82
C MET A 167 -16.23 2.96 -13.34
N LEU A 168 -16.24 4.26 -13.63
CA LEU A 168 -17.39 5.14 -13.33
C LEU A 168 -18.64 4.74 -14.10
N GLY A 169 -18.47 4.30 -15.35
CA GLY A 169 -19.56 3.89 -16.23
C GLY A 169 -20.26 2.59 -15.82
N THR A 170 -19.65 1.77 -14.97
CA THR A 170 -20.27 0.50 -14.50
C THR A 170 -21.45 0.73 -13.56
N GLY A 171 -21.47 1.83 -12.80
CA GLY A 171 -22.57 2.23 -11.91
C GLY A 171 -22.71 1.43 -10.62
N ASP A 172 -21.86 0.43 -10.40
CA ASP A 172 -21.87 -0.48 -9.24
C ASP A 172 -20.61 -0.36 -8.36
N VAL A 173 -19.77 0.64 -8.60
CA VAL A 173 -18.52 0.88 -7.90
C VAL A 173 -18.65 2.09 -6.97
N TRP A 174 -18.22 1.90 -5.74
CA TRP A 174 -18.08 2.99 -4.79
C TRP A 174 -16.64 3.54 -4.81
N PHE A 175 -16.47 4.74 -5.34
CA PHE A 175 -15.22 5.49 -5.23
C PHE A 175 -15.15 6.20 -3.89
N ALA A 176 -14.16 5.91 -3.10
CA ALA A 176 -14.01 6.45 -1.75
C ALA A 176 -12.54 6.65 -1.39
N THR A 177 -12.29 7.48 -0.38
CA THR A 177 -10.99 7.53 0.28
C THR A 177 -10.77 6.26 1.12
N LEU A 178 -9.52 5.91 1.38
CA LEU A 178 -9.22 4.73 2.20
C LEU A 178 -9.71 4.93 3.64
N GLU A 179 -9.74 6.15 4.16
CA GLU A 179 -10.33 6.47 5.46
C GLU A 179 -11.83 6.14 5.49
N GLU A 180 -12.59 6.53 4.45
CA GLU A 180 -14.02 6.22 4.34
C GLU A 180 -14.29 4.71 4.27
N ILE A 181 -13.48 3.98 3.50
CA ILE A 181 -13.56 2.52 3.42
C ILE A 181 -13.29 1.90 4.79
N ALA A 182 -12.22 2.30 5.47
CA ALA A 182 -11.89 1.78 6.80
C ALA A 182 -13.01 2.04 7.82
N GLN A 183 -13.59 3.25 7.82
CA GLN A 183 -14.73 3.59 8.68
C GLN A 183 -15.96 2.72 8.35
N HIS A 184 -16.21 2.49 7.07
CA HIS A 184 -17.30 1.61 6.62
C HIS A 184 -17.13 0.18 7.13
N ILE A 185 -15.93 -0.40 7.02
CA ILE A 185 -15.62 -1.74 7.53
C ILE A 185 -15.83 -1.83 9.03
N ILE A 186 -15.39 -0.84 9.80
CA ILE A 186 -15.60 -0.78 11.25
C ILE A 186 -17.11 -0.74 11.57
N GLN A 187 -17.87 0.06 10.84
CA GLN A 187 -19.30 0.17 11.05
C GLN A 187 -20.05 -1.11 10.65
N CYS A 188 -19.71 -1.73 9.53
CA CYS A 188 -20.29 -3.00 9.10
C CYS A 188 -20.02 -4.12 10.13
N ARG A 189 -18.78 -4.19 10.65
CA ARG A 189 -18.44 -5.13 11.73
C ARG A 189 -19.28 -4.87 12.99
N LYS A 190 -19.39 -3.63 13.43
CA LYS A 190 -20.18 -3.25 14.61
C LYS A 190 -21.66 -3.63 14.48
N ASN A 191 -22.19 -3.53 13.28
CA ASN A 191 -23.59 -3.85 12.98
C ASN A 191 -23.82 -5.35 12.68
N GLY A 192 -22.78 -6.18 12.68
CA GLY A 192 -22.87 -7.59 12.34
C GLY A 192 -23.12 -7.89 10.86
N ILE A 193 -22.93 -6.90 9.97
CA ILE A 193 -23.12 -7.01 8.52
C ILE A 193 -21.91 -7.67 7.84
N TYR A 194 -20.72 -7.43 8.37
CA TYR A 194 -19.46 -7.98 7.88
C TYR A 194 -18.63 -8.54 9.03
N SER A 195 -18.10 -9.75 8.83
CA SER A 195 -17.19 -10.42 9.77
C SER A 195 -15.81 -10.58 9.14
N PRO A 196 -14.95 -9.55 9.22
CA PRO A 196 -13.63 -9.61 8.63
C PRO A 196 -12.76 -10.67 9.30
N ARG A 197 -11.84 -11.27 8.53
CA ARG A 197 -10.74 -12.05 9.09
C ARG A 197 -9.95 -11.19 10.08
N VAL A 198 -9.43 -11.82 11.13
CA VAL A 198 -8.58 -11.14 12.12
C VAL A 198 -7.24 -11.84 12.16
N ASP A 199 -6.21 -11.14 11.73
CA ASP A 199 -4.82 -11.61 11.77
C ASP A 199 -4.15 -11.13 13.05
N GLN A 200 -3.67 -12.08 13.85
CA GLN A 200 -2.94 -11.78 15.09
C GLN A 200 -1.49 -11.46 14.78
N LEU A 201 -1.02 -10.28 15.18
CA LEU A 201 0.38 -9.87 15.03
C LEU A 201 1.17 -10.01 16.35
N PRO A 202 2.45 -10.38 16.26
CA PRO A 202 3.17 -10.81 15.06
C PRO A 202 2.70 -12.18 14.57
N TYR A 203 2.79 -12.42 13.27
CA TYR A 203 2.44 -13.74 12.68
C TYR A 203 3.29 -14.88 13.23
N TYR A 204 4.52 -14.58 13.67
CA TYR A 204 5.45 -15.53 14.26
C TYR A 204 6.08 -14.91 15.50
N GLU A 205 6.04 -15.61 16.63
CA GLU A 205 6.69 -15.13 17.88
C GLU A 205 8.21 -15.04 17.76
N ASN A 206 8.80 -15.99 17.04
CA ASN A 206 10.24 -16.07 16.82
C ASN A 206 10.55 -16.36 15.34
N PRO A 207 10.44 -15.38 14.46
CA PRO A 207 10.68 -15.61 13.05
C PRO A 207 12.14 -16.01 12.80
N VAL A 208 12.32 -17.14 12.14
CA VAL A 208 13.66 -17.56 11.66
C VAL A 208 13.99 -16.69 10.44
N VAL A 209 14.78 -15.66 10.65
CA VAL A 209 15.32 -14.85 9.55
C VAL A 209 16.52 -15.60 8.95
N PRO A 210 16.43 -16.07 7.70
CA PRO A 210 17.57 -16.70 7.05
C PRO A 210 18.74 -15.72 7.02
N LYS A 211 19.90 -16.13 7.56
CA LYS A 211 21.13 -15.32 7.44
C LYS A 211 21.37 -15.08 5.94
N ARG A 212 21.50 -13.82 5.53
CA ARG A 212 21.92 -13.49 4.17
C ARG A 212 23.22 -14.24 3.87
N THR A 213 23.15 -15.32 3.13
CA THR A 213 24.35 -15.91 2.51
C THR A 213 24.85 -14.86 1.52
N ARG A 214 26.07 -14.34 1.75
CA ARG A 214 26.71 -13.47 0.75
C ARG A 214 26.66 -14.23 -0.57
N ARG A 215 26.02 -13.65 -1.59
CA ARG A 215 26.12 -14.19 -2.95
C ARG A 215 27.61 -14.37 -3.22
N PRO A 216 28.07 -15.55 -3.69
CA PRO A 216 29.45 -15.70 -4.10
C PRO A 216 29.75 -14.59 -5.10
N GLN A 217 30.78 -13.77 -4.82
CA GLN A 217 31.27 -12.78 -5.79
C GLN A 217 31.55 -13.56 -7.08
N ARG A 218 30.87 -13.21 -8.17
CA ARG A 218 31.26 -13.72 -9.49
C ARG A 218 32.75 -13.37 -9.63
N ARG A 219 33.59 -14.40 -9.68
CA ARG A 219 35.00 -14.21 -10.03
C ARG A 219 35.00 -13.44 -11.35
N ALA A 220 35.63 -12.27 -11.37
CA ALA A 220 35.96 -11.60 -12.61
C ALA A 220 36.70 -12.62 -13.47
N GLY A 221 36.18 -12.90 -14.65
CA GLY A 221 36.88 -13.74 -15.61
C GLY A 221 38.23 -13.11 -15.93
N PRO A 222 39.23 -13.89 -16.31
CA PRO A 222 40.51 -13.35 -16.70
C PRO A 222 40.33 -12.39 -17.88
N ASP A 223 40.84 -11.19 -17.75
CA ASP A 223 40.92 -10.21 -18.81
C ASP A 223 41.56 -10.85 -20.05
N LYS A 224 40.84 -10.80 -21.16
CA LYS A 224 41.41 -11.08 -22.48
C LYS A 224 41.57 -9.77 -23.23
#